data_5cfab2f1b3008707c9b749616a342875
#
_entry.id   5cfab2f1b3008707c9b749616a342875
#
_cell.length_a   1.000
_cell.length_b   1.000
_cell.length_c   1.000
_cell.angle_alpha   90.00
_cell.angle_beta   90.00
_cell.angle_gamma   90.00
#
_symmetry.space_group_name_H-M   'P 1'
#
loop_
_entity.id
_entity.type
_entity.pdbx_description
1 polymer ?
#
loop_
_entity_poly.entity_id
_entity_poly.type
_entity_poly.pdbx_seq_one_letter_code
_entity_poly.pdbx_strand_id
1 'polypeptide(L)'
;RSKVYRLNLFEGMQVSEMTENGMVYALNELADSYDPYFWEVSDPVAVNWYTTDDGNIYAYPNSSITPQDVEQCEDLSSNQTFLVRKDIYEAIGSPDMTTPEGFCAAVKKAAEMFPEVDGEPLIPIGAHVFDNEGNVSFDKYLMNFLAIPWEKDGVYYDRYTDPEYFRWLKVFRQLGEEGYLANDIFVDTRTQMEEKVAQGRYFCMLYQYSDMLTQQKILYANDPDSIYMAVEGPRNANGDDPLRPTTTINGWTVTLISKNCKHPERAIAFLDYLMSEHGQLLTYLGVEGVTYDIKDGKPVLRDSIKQILDTDRAAYDREYGADDAYWMLQDNVMQLQWKQEPSPATAQLEEWGRKYVVYNGQYDVVFDSGSKEASEEDKITKLWSQTLPALLMAPSEEEFDTLFEEFIEKRDELGYTDVMEKKTAYMNSAKEKLGIQ
;
A
#
# COMPACT_ATOMS: atom_id res chain seq x y z
N ARG A 1 19.20 -11.55 24.96
CA ARG A 1 18.61 -11.64 23.61
C ARG A 1 18.81 -10.28 22.96
N SER A 2 19.58 -10.22 21.88
CA SER A 2 19.71 -9.02 21.04
C SER A 2 18.37 -8.72 20.41
N LYS A 3 17.90 -7.47 20.52
CA LYS A 3 16.64 -7.07 19.91
C LYS A 3 16.98 -6.17 18.74
N VAL A 4 16.70 -6.64 17.55
CA VAL A 4 16.51 -5.81 16.35
C VAL A 4 15.02 -5.49 16.34
N TYR A 5 14.68 -4.20 16.38
CA TYR A 5 13.30 -3.78 16.33
C TYR A 5 12.95 -3.46 14.89
N ARG A 6 11.91 -4.10 14.41
CA ARG A 6 11.20 -3.75 13.20
C ARG A 6 10.03 -2.84 13.60
N LEU A 7 9.99 -1.67 13.04
CA LEU A 7 8.89 -0.72 13.27
C LEU A 7 8.16 -0.49 11.97
N ASN A 8 6.87 -0.65 12.03
CA ASN A 8 5.98 -0.11 11.03
C ASN A 8 5.86 1.40 11.29
N LEU A 9 6.03 2.23 10.27
CA LEU A 9 5.89 3.69 10.39
C LEU A 9 4.49 4.12 10.83
N PHE A 10 3.50 3.23 10.68
CA PHE A 10 2.10 3.50 11.03
C PHE A 10 1.69 2.98 12.41
N GLU A 11 2.52 2.15 13.06
CA GLU A 11 2.18 1.50 14.33
C GLU A 11 3.33 1.62 15.32
N GLY A 12 3.40 2.70 16.09
CA GLY A 12 4.33 2.78 17.19
C GLY A 12 5.12 4.09 17.31
N MET A 13 6.19 4.04 18.09
CA MET A 13 7.07 5.17 18.36
C MET A 13 7.86 5.56 17.12
N GLN A 14 7.87 6.84 16.77
CA GLN A 14 8.60 7.35 15.60
C GLN A 14 10.14 7.23 15.80
N VAL A 15 10.87 7.19 14.67
CA VAL A 15 12.34 7.13 14.69
C VAL A 15 12.94 8.33 15.43
N SER A 16 12.41 9.54 15.20
CA SER A 16 12.83 10.76 15.90
C SER A 16 12.72 10.63 17.42
N GLU A 17 11.60 10.13 17.91
CA GLU A 17 11.37 9.93 19.35
C GLU A 17 12.36 8.91 19.96
N MET A 18 12.65 7.81 19.27
CA MET A 18 13.64 6.84 19.74
C MET A 18 15.06 7.39 19.75
N THR A 19 15.37 8.22 18.76
CA THR A 19 16.68 8.87 18.63
C THR A 19 16.88 9.90 19.75
N GLU A 20 15.92 10.78 19.97
CA GLU A 20 15.95 11.79 21.02
C GLU A 20 16.05 11.18 22.42
N ASN A 21 15.41 10.03 22.63
CA ASN A 21 15.48 9.29 23.89
C ASN A 21 16.73 8.37 24.00
N GLY A 22 17.64 8.39 23.02
CA GLY A 22 18.87 7.61 23.03
C GLY A 22 18.66 6.10 23.03
N MET A 23 17.58 5.62 22.43
CA MET A 23 17.17 4.21 22.45
C MET A 23 17.85 3.36 21.38
N VAL A 24 18.42 3.98 20.36
CA VAL A 24 18.97 3.32 19.16
C VAL A 24 20.40 3.77 18.87
N TYR A 25 21.17 2.89 18.23
CA TYR A 25 22.50 3.20 17.73
C TYR A 25 22.42 3.94 16.39
N ALA A 26 23.38 4.83 16.13
CA ALA A 26 23.64 5.35 14.79
C ALA A 26 24.26 4.23 13.95
N LEU A 27 23.63 3.90 12.82
CA LEU A 27 24.07 2.82 11.93
C LEU A 27 25.42 3.14 11.26
N ASN A 28 25.63 4.41 10.85
CA ASN A 28 26.88 4.87 10.30
C ASN A 28 28.06 4.74 11.28
N GLU A 29 27.87 5.05 12.57
CA GLU A 29 28.90 4.87 13.58
C GLU A 29 29.26 3.38 13.79
N LEU A 30 28.27 2.50 13.73
CA LEU A 30 28.50 1.05 13.81
C LEU A 30 29.19 0.54 12.56
N ALA A 31 28.78 1.02 11.36
CA ALA A 31 29.41 0.70 10.09
C ALA A 31 30.90 1.08 10.08
N ASP A 32 31.20 2.32 10.41
CA ASP A 32 32.57 2.84 10.43
C ASP A 32 33.46 2.11 11.44
N SER A 33 32.86 1.66 12.55
CA SER A 33 33.63 1.02 13.63
C SER A 33 33.81 -0.49 13.45
N TYR A 34 32.85 -1.18 12.82
CA TYR A 34 32.79 -2.64 12.85
C TYR A 34 32.61 -3.29 11.47
N ASP A 35 31.82 -2.71 10.56
CA ASP A 35 31.55 -3.29 9.25
C ASP A 35 31.32 -2.24 8.15
N PRO A 36 32.38 -1.73 7.50
CA PRO A 36 32.27 -0.73 6.45
C PRO A 36 31.57 -1.25 5.18
N TYR A 37 31.27 -2.54 5.08
CA TYR A 37 30.51 -3.13 3.98
C TYR A 37 29.10 -2.53 3.89
N PHE A 38 28.58 -1.96 4.96
CA PHE A 38 27.35 -1.16 4.97
C PHE A 38 27.31 -0.14 3.82
N TRP A 39 28.42 0.58 3.59
CA TRP A 39 28.51 1.61 2.56
C TRP A 39 28.52 1.06 1.13
N GLU A 40 28.84 -0.21 0.96
CA GLU A 40 28.80 -0.89 -0.35
C GLU A 40 27.40 -1.43 -0.69
N VAL A 41 26.60 -1.81 0.31
CA VAL A 41 25.30 -2.46 0.12
C VAL A 41 24.11 -1.54 0.39
N SER A 42 24.30 -0.41 1.04
CA SER A 42 23.23 0.57 1.27
C SER A 42 23.01 1.46 0.06
N ASP A 43 21.71 1.80 -0.20
CA ASP A 43 21.35 2.77 -1.23
C ASP A 43 21.73 4.20 -0.79
N PRO A 44 22.57 4.93 -1.55
CA PRO A 44 22.97 6.29 -1.20
C PRO A 44 21.79 7.28 -1.08
N VAL A 45 20.70 7.09 -1.84
CA VAL A 45 19.52 7.95 -1.78
C VAL A 45 18.76 7.70 -0.48
N ALA A 46 18.58 6.44 -0.09
CA ALA A 46 17.98 6.08 1.19
C ALA A 46 18.83 6.55 2.37
N VAL A 47 20.16 6.40 2.28
CA VAL A 47 21.11 6.93 3.26
C VAL A 47 20.92 8.44 3.44
N ASN A 48 20.94 9.21 2.34
CA ASN A 48 20.75 10.65 2.38
C ASN A 48 19.37 11.05 2.94
N TRP A 49 18.33 10.31 2.59
CA TRP A 49 16.98 10.55 3.06
C TRP A 49 16.85 10.39 4.58
N TYR A 50 17.43 9.32 5.12
CA TYR A 50 17.39 8.98 6.54
C TYR A 50 18.51 9.63 7.40
N THR A 51 19.40 10.41 6.79
CA THR A 51 20.38 11.19 7.54
C THR A 51 19.67 12.33 8.27
N THR A 52 19.82 12.34 9.59
CA THR A 52 19.25 13.34 10.51
C THR A 52 20.13 14.60 10.60
N ASP A 53 19.63 15.64 11.26
CA ASP A 53 20.34 16.95 11.38
C ASP A 53 21.68 16.84 12.11
N ASP A 54 21.87 15.82 12.95
CA ASP A 54 23.15 15.54 13.61
C ASP A 54 24.17 14.82 12.72
N GLY A 55 23.79 14.53 11.45
CA GLY A 55 24.62 13.84 10.47
C GLY A 55 24.62 12.32 10.60
N ASN A 56 23.81 11.74 11.46
CA ASN A 56 23.74 10.30 11.67
C ASN A 56 22.55 9.65 10.94
N ILE A 57 22.64 8.33 10.78
CA ILE A 57 21.59 7.47 10.24
C ILE A 57 21.19 6.50 11.33
N TYR A 58 19.96 6.54 11.78
CA TYR A 58 19.46 5.67 12.85
C TYR A 58 18.58 4.53 12.39
N ALA A 59 18.04 4.63 11.17
CA ALA A 59 17.11 3.67 10.60
C ALA A 59 17.42 3.41 9.13
N TYR A 60 17.14 2.20 8.65
CA TYR A 60 17.24 1.87 7.24
C TYR A 60 15.91 1.24 6.75
N PRO A 61 15.34 1.70 5.62
CA PRO A 61 14.05 1.24 5.13
C PRO A 61 14.14 -0.11 4.42
N ASN A 62 13.01 -0.82 4.37
CA ASN A 62 12.80 -1.88 3.40
C ASN A 62 11.90 -1.38 2.27
N SER A 63 11.91 -2.05 1.13
CA SER A 63 11.03 -1.75 -0.02
C SER A 63 11.05 -0.29 -0.43
N SER A 64 12.16 0.39 -0.19
CA SER A 64 12.39 1.78 -0.57
C SER A 64 12.52 1.87 -2.10
N ILE A 65 11.82 2.82 -2.69
CA ILE A 65 11.83 3.09 -4.13
C ILE A 65 12.17 4.57 -4.34
N THR A 66 13.10 4.83 -5.23
CA THR A 66 13.53 6.18 -5.60
C THR A 66 12.79 6.67 -6.86
N PRO A 67 12.78 7.98 -7.15
CA PRO A 67 12.26 8.48 -8.42
C PRO A 67 12.96 7.84 -9.63
N GLN A 68 14.25 7.61 -9.53
CA GLN A 68 15.07 7.02 -10.59
C GLN A 68 14.71 5.55 -10.85
N ASP A 69 14.36 4.79 -9.80
CA ASP A 69 13.91 3.41 -9.96
C ASP A 69 12.62 3.35 -10.79
N VAL A 70 11.67 4.26 -10.55
CA VAL A 70 10.42 4.33 -11.33
C VAL A 70 10.69 4.68 -12.79
N GLU A 71 11.67 5.52 -13.07
CA GLU A 71 12.05 5.89 -14.44
C GLU A 71 12.78 4.76 -15.18
N GLN A 72 13.58 3.95 -14.48
CA GLN A 72 14.47 2.96 -15.08
C GLN A 72 13.96 1.53 -15.05
N CYS A 73 12.98 1.23 -14.20
CA CYS A 73 12.50 -0.12 -13.98
C CYS A 73 11.04 -0.29 -14.41
N GLU A 74 10.83 -0.79 -15.62
CA GLU A 74 9.51 -1.04 -16.21
C GLU A 74 8.72 -2.15 -15.47
N ASP A 75 9.41 -2.99 -14.69
CA ASP A 75 8.80 -4.07 -13.93
C ASP A 75 8.27 -3.64 -12.56
N LEU A 76 8.49 -2.41 -12.14
CA LEU A 76 7.87 -1.88 -10.93
C LEU A 76 6.34 -1.86 -11.06
N SER A 77 5.68 -2.15 -9.95
CA SER A 77 4.23 -2.20 -9.91
C SER A 77 3.67 -1.38 -8.76
N SER A 78 2.45 -0.92 -8.93
CA SER A 78 1.60 -0.45 -7.84
C SER A 78 0.67 -1.59 -7.44
N ASN A 79 0.48 -1.78 -6.14
CA ASN A 79 -0.46 -2.77 -5.63
C ASN A 79 -1.93 -2.30 -5.65
N GLN A 80 -2.17 -1.01 -5.93
CA GLN A 80 -3.52 -0.46 -5.99
C GLN A 80 -4.25 -0.94 -7.25
N THR A 81 -5.40 -1.55 -7.08
CA THR A 81 -6.19 -2.10 -8.19
C THR A 81 -7.66 -1.78 -8.03
N PHE A 82 -8.37 -1.74 -9.14
CA PHE A 82 -9.82 -1.90 -9.13
C PHE A 82 -10.12 -3.33 -9.54
N LEU A 83 -10.64 -4.10 -8.62
CA LEU A 83 -10.89 -5.53 -8.74
C LEU A 83 -12.35 -5.79 -9.03
N VAL A 84 -12.61 -6.78 -9.89
CA VAL A 84 -13.93 -7.35 -10.13
C VAL A 84 -13.87 -8.86 -10.03
N ARG A 85 -14.96 -9.49 -9.61
CA ARG A 85 -15.13 -10.93 -9.69
C ARG A 85 -15.27 -11.32 -11.17
N LYS A 86 -14.30 -12.08 -11.72
CA LYS A 86 -14.15 -12.35 -13.17
C LYS A 86 -15.39 -12.94 -13.79
N ASP A 87 -15.89 -14.06 -13.26
CA ASP A 87 -17.06 -14.77 -13.78
C ASP A 87 -18.31 -13.88 -13.83
N ILE A 88 -18.55 -13.10 -12.77
CA ILE A 88 -19.68 -12.17 -12.69
C ILE A 88 -19.51 -11.03 -13.71
N TYR A 89 -18.32 -10.43 -13.77
CA TYR A 89 -18.01 -9.33 -14.66
C TYR A 89 -18.18 -9.72 -16.14
N GLU A 90 -17.67 -10.89 -16.52
CA GLU A 90 -17.84 -11.45 -17.87
C GLU A 90 -19.30 -11.78 -18.17
N ALA A 91 -20.02 -12.40 -17.22
CA ALA A 91 -21.43 -12.74 -17.37
C ALA A 91 -22.35 -11.52 -17.58
N ILE A 92 -22.03 -10.38 -16.97
CA ILE A 92 -22.78 -9.13 -17.19
C ILE A 92 -22.34 -8.38 -18.45
N GLY A 93 -21.37 -8.91 -19.22
CA GLY A 93 -20.94 -8.40 -20.52
C GLY A 93 -19.70 -7.50 -20.46
N SER A 94 -18.88 -7.61 -19.44
CA SER A 94 -17.63 -6.83 -19.25
C SER A 94 -17.84 -5.32 -19.45
N PRO A 95 -18.76 -4.70 -18.71
CA PRO A 95 -19.14 -3.30 -18.93
C PRO A 95 -18.00 -2.33 -18.60
N ASP A 96 -18.03 -1.16 -19.21
CA ASP A 96 -17.18 -0.05 -18.83
C ASP A 96 -17.60 0.50 -17.45
N MET A 97 -16.71 0.43 -16.47
CA MET A 97 -16.93 0.91 -15.10
C MET A 97 -16.13 2.19 -14.79
N THR A 98 -15.59 2.86 -15.79
CA THR A 98 -14.79 4.08 -15.61
C THR A 98 -15.64 5.33 -15.40
N THR A 99 -16.90 5.31 -15.81
CA THR A 99 -17.85 6.41 -15.63
C THR A 99 -18.84 6.10 -14.50
N PRO A 100 -19.41 7.13 -13.85
CA PRO A 100 -20.46 6.94 -12.84
C PRO A 100 -21.66 6.10 -13.34
N GLU A 101 -22.13 6.38 -14.56
CA GLU A 101 -23.27 5.68 -15.17
C GLU A 101 -22.95 4.20 -15.42
N GLY A 102 -21.76 3.93 -16.00
CA GLY A 102 -21.31 2.56 -16.29
C GLY A 102 -21.05 1.79 -15.00
N PHE A 103 -20.43 2.41 -14.00
CA PHE A 103 -20.19 1.82 -12.69
C PHE A 103 -21.51 1.44 -12.00
N CYS A 104 -22.45 2.37 -11.88
CA CYS A 104 -23.76 2.11 -11.28
C CYS A 104 -24.52 1.00 -12.03
N ALA A 105 -24.53 1.03 -13.35
CA ALA A 105 -25.22 0.02 -14.16
C ALA A 105 -24.59 -1.38 -13.96
N ALA A 106 -23.26 -1.48 -13.89
CA ALA A 106 -22.57 -2.74 -13.67
C ALA A 106 -22.85 -3.31 -12.27
N VAL A 107 -22.78 -2.48 -11.22
CA VAL A 107 -23.06 -2.87 -9.83
C VAL A 107 -24.50 -3.40 -9.68
N LYS A 108 -25.47 -2.67 -10.22
CA LYS A 108 -26.89 -3.06 -10.18
C LYS A 108 -27.15 -4.36 -10.92
N LYS A 109 -26.59 -4.49 -12.12
CA LYS A 109 -26.75 -5.69 -12.95
C LYS A 109 -26.10 -6.92 -12.30
N ALA A 110 -24.92 -6.77 -11.69
CA ALA A 110 -24.25 -7.84 -10.96
C ALA A 110 -25.10 -8.32 -9.78
N ALA A 111 -25.60 -7.40 -8.94
CA ALA A 111 -26.45 -7.71 -7.80
C ALA A 111 -27.79 -8.36 -8.21
N GLU A 112 -28.38 -7.94 -9.32
CA GLU A 112 -29.62 -8.51 -9.85
C GLU A 112 -29.42 -9.94 -10.37
N MET A 113 -28.34 -10.17 -11.14
CA MET A 113 -28.08 -11.46 -11.77
C MET A 113 -27.45 -12.47 -10.81
N PHE A 114 -26.69 -12.01 -9.83
CA PHE A 114 -25.97 -12.84 -8.86
C PHE A 114 -26.23 -12.36 -7.43
N PRO A 115 -27.46 -12.55 -6.90
CA PRO A 115 -27.78 -12.11 -5.54
C PRO A 115 -27.01 -12.85 -4.46
N GLU A 116 -26.46 -14.03 -4.78
CA GLU A 116 -25.74 -14.91 -3.87
C GLU A 116 -24.51 -15.52 -4.54
N VAL A 117 -23.49 -15.83 -3.73
CA VAL A 117 -22.31 -16.63 -4.08
C VAL A 117 -22.20 -17.75 -3.05
N ASP A 118 -22.26 -19.02 -3.51
CA ASP A 118 -22.22 -20.21 -2.67
C ASP A 118 -23.21 -20.20 -1.49
N GLY A 119 -24.40 -19.62 -1.71
CA GLY A 119 -25.47 -19.53 -0.70
C GLY A 119 -25.34 -18.36 0.27
N GLU A 120 -24.33 -17.53 0.12
CA GLU A 120 -24.11 -16.29 0.89
C GLU A 120 -24.42 -15.07 0.02
N PRO A 121 -24.97 -13.97 0.58
CA PRO A 121 -25.27 -12.77 -0.17
C PRO A 121 -24.03 -12.19 -0.88
N LEU A 122 -24.17 -11.84 -2.15
CA LEU A 122 -23.18 -11.04 -2.86
C LEU A 122 -23.09 -9.65 -2.20
N ILE A 123 -21.86 -9.15 -2.07
CA ILE A 123 -21.59 -7.78 -1.65
C ILE A 123 -21.18 -6.99 -2.91
N PRO A 124 -22.06 -6.13 -3.45
CA PRO A 124 -21.82 -5.49 -4.72
C PRO A 124 -20.57 -4.61 -4.76
N ILE A 125 -20.30 -3.89 -3.65
CA ILE A 125 -19.14 -3.01 -3.51
C ILE A 125 -18.41 -3.38 -2.22
N GLY A 126 -17.17 -3.83 -2.34
CA GLY A 126 -16.25 -4.06 -1.23
C GLY A 126 -15.36 -2.85 -0.97
N ALA A 127 -14.76 -2.81 0.20
CA ALA A 127 -13.80 -1.82 0.60
C ALA A 127 -12.78 -2.41 1.57
N HIS A 128 -11.64 -1.73 1.72
CA HIS A 128 -10.74 -1.94 2.85
C HIS A 128 -11.50 -1.66 4.18
N VAL A 129 -10.95 -2.08 5.30
CA VAL A 129 -11.56 -1.80 6.61
C VAL A 129 -11.60 -0.29 6.89
N PHE A 130 -12.69 0.15 7.53
CA PHE A 130 -12.77 1.49 8.10
C PHE A 130 -12.04 1.49 9.45
N ASP A 131 -11.20 2.47 9.68
CA ASP A 131 -10.42 2.63 10.89
C ASP A 131 -10.37 4.09 11.36
N ASN A 132 -9.46 4.41 12.28
CA ASN A 132 -9.32 5.76 12.83
C ASN A 132 -8.69 6.76 11.84
N GLU A 133 -8.21 6.31 10.69
CA GLU A 133 -7.62 7.14 9.64
C GLU A 133 -8.56 7.38 8.45
N GLY A 134 -9.66 6.63 8.38
CA GLY A 134 -10.63 6.70 7.30
C GLY A 134 -10.80 5.37 6.59
N ASN A 135 -10.73 5.36 5.25
CA ASN A 135 -10.80 4.16 4.45
C ASN A 135 -9.95 4.28 3.20
N VAL A 136 -8.93 3.44 3.09
CA VAL A 136 -7.93 3.50 2.00
C VAL A 136 -8.59 3.36 0.62
N SER A 137 -9.66 2.56 0.48
CA SER A 137 -10.35 2.37 -0.80
C SER A 137 -11.07 3.64 -1.26
N PHE A 138 -11.84 4.28 -0.37
CA PHE A 138 -12.60 5.48 -0.68
C PHE A 138 -11.78 6.76 -0.59
N ASP A 139 -10.64 6.74 0.09
CA ASP A 139 -9.73 7.88 0.21
C ASP A 139 -8.64 7.80 -0.86
N LYS A 140 -7.49 7.24 -0.49
CA LYS A 140 -6.26 7.27 -1.30
C LYS A 140 -6.44 6.60 -2.67
N TYR A 141 -7.04 5.41 -2.71
CA TYR A 141 -7.15 4.67 -3.98
C TYR A 141 -8.14 5.33 -4.92
N LEU A 142 -9.30 5.74 -4.44
CA LEU A 142 -10.27 6.46 -5.28
C LEU A 142 -9.66 7.75 -5.83
N MET A 143 -9.04 8.58 -4.99
CA MET A 143 -8.38 9.83 -5.44
C MET A 143 -7.28 9.56 -6.48
N ASN A 144 -6.54 8.46 -6.35
CA ASN A 144 -5.49 8.08 -7.29
C ASN A 144 -6.08 7.58 -8.63
N PHE A 145 -7.15 6.81 -8.58
CA PHE A 145 -7.88 6.37 -9.78
C PHE A 145 -8.53 7.55 -10.53
N LEU A 146 -8.97 8.57 -9.81
CA LEU A 146 -9.49 9.81 -10.38
C LEU A 146 -8.40 10.77 -10.89
N ALA A 147 -7.14 10.37 -10.85
CA ALA A 147 -5.99 11.19 -11.25
C ALA A 147 -5.93 12.56 -10.55
N ILE A 148 -6.41 12.63 -9.30
CA ILE A 148 -6.36 13.88 -8.53
C ILE A 148 -4.92 14.14 -8.11
N PRO A 149 -4.30 15.25 -8.51
CA PRO A 149 -2.90 15.51 -8.22
C PRO A 149 -2.68 15.79 -6.72
N TRP A 150 -1.46 15.55 -6.25
CA TRP A 150 -1.04 15.92 -4.88
C TRP A 150 -0.60 17.38 -4.78
N GLU A 151 -0.37 18.03 -5.92
CA GLU A 151 0.15 19.39 -6.01
C GLU A 151 -0.52 20.14 -7.15
N LYS A 152 -0.81 21.41 -6.94
CA LYS A 152 -1.21 22.37 -7.98
C LYS A 152 -0.46 23.70 -7.77
N ASP A 153 0.10 24.23 -8.83
CA ASP A 153 0.78 25.54 -8.83
C ASP A 153 1.88 25.67 -7.75
N GLY A 154 2.62 24.59 -7.47
CA GLY A 154 3.70 24.58 -6.49
C GLY A 154 3.24 24.47 -5.03
N VAL A 155 1.96 24.21 -4.79
CA VAL A 155 1.35 24.09 -3.47
C VAL A 155 0.78 22.69 -3.28
N TYR A 156 0.96 22.10 -2.10
CA TYR A 156 0.33 20.83 -1.73
C TYR A 156 -1.18 20.98 -1.84
N TYR A 157 -1.82 20.10 -2.64
CA TYR A 157 -3.22 20.27 -3.02
C TYR A 157 -4.18 19.58 -2.05
N ASP A 158 -5.28 20.27 -1.74
CA ASP A 158 -6.39 19.70 -0.98
C ASP A 158 -7.23 18.75 -1.83
N ARG A 159 -6.87 17.47 -1.82
CA ARG A 159 -7.54 16.43 -2.61
C ARG A 159 -8.96 16.13 -2.12
N TYR A 160 -9.26 16.39 -0.86
CA TYR A 160 -10.59 16.14 -0.28
C TYR A 160 -11.68 17.08 -0.83
N THR A 161 -11.29 18.27 -1.27
CA THR A 161 -12.20 19.25 -1.87
C THR A 161 -12.20 19.22 -3.39
N ASP A 162 -11.48 18.26 -4.01
CA ASP A 162 -11.49 18.14 -5.46
C ASP A 162 -12.89 17.78 -5.98
N PRO A 163 -13.41 18.51 -7.01
CA PRO A 163 -14.76 18.26 -7.55
C PRO A 163 -14.99 16.84 -8.04
N GLU A 164 -13.96 16.17 -8.57
CA GLU A 164 -14.06 14.81 -9.05
C GLU A 164 -14.20 13.80 -7.90
N TYR A 165 -13.46 14.02 -6.80
CA TYR A 165 -13.61 13.21 -5.60
C TYR A 165 -15.01 13.33 -5.01
N PHE A 166 -15.49 14.56 -4.88
CA PHE A 166 -16.81 14.88 -4.39
C PHE A 166 -17.91 14.23 -5.26
N ARG A 167 -17.77 14.31 -6.59
CA ARG A 167 -18.69 13.67 -7.54
C ARG A 167 -18.79 12.18 -7.32
N TRP A 168 -17.67 11.48 -7.16
CA TRP A 168 -17.67 10.04 -6.97
C TRP A 168 -18.14 9.60 -5.57
N LEU A 169 -17.87 10.35 -4.52
CA LEU A 169 -18.46 10.09 -3.21
C LEU A 169 -19.98 10.15 -3.26
N LYS A 170 -20.57 11.09 -4.01
CA LYS A 170 -22.02 11.17 -4.22
C LYS A 170 -22.57 9.95 -4.98
N VAL A 171 -21.80 9.40 -5.93
CA VAL A 171 -22.16 8.14 -6.60
C VAL A 171 -22.23 6.98 -5.61
N PHE A 172 -21.24 6.83 -4.75
CA PHE A 172 -21.23 5.78 -3.72
C PHE A 172 -22.36 5.99 -2.70
N ARG A 173 -22.62 7.23 -2.27
CA ARG A 173 -23.77 7.56 -1.41
C ARG A 173 -25.10 7.13 -2.05
N GLN A 174 -25.29 7.47 -3.34
CA GLN A 174 -26.51 7.06 -4.06
C GLN A 174 -26.66 5.54 -4.11
N LEU A 175 -25.59 4.81 -4.40
CA LEU A 175 -25.61 3.35 -4.38
C LEU A 175 -25.88 2.80 -2.99
N GLY A 176 -25.43 3.49 -1.94
CA GLY A 176 -25.76 3.19 -0.53
C GLY A 176 -27.25 3.37 -0.23
N GLU A 177 -27.84 4.50 -0.64
CA GLU A 177 -29.29 4.77 -0.51
C GLU A 177 -30.13 3.71 -1.25
N GLU A 178 -29.66 3.25 -2.39
CA GLU A 178 -30.32 2.21 -3.18
C GLU A 178 -30.06 0.77 -2.66
N GLY A 179 -29.24 0.61 -1.61
CA GLY A 179 -28.97 -0.69 -0.95
C GLY A 179 -27.83 -1.51 -1.56
N TYR A 180 -26.99 -0.94 -2.42
CA TYR A 180 -25.85 -1.62 -3.05
C TYR A 180 -24.54 -1.45 -2.28
N LEU A 181 -24.49 -0.60 -1.27
CA LEU A 181 -23.36 -0.46 -0.36
C LEU A 181 -23.75 -1.11 0.98
N ALA A 182 -23.23 -2.30 1.24
CA ALA A 182 -23.62 -3.09 2.40
C ALA A 182 -23.14 -2.44 3.71
N ASN A 183 -23.98 -2.47 4.76
CA ASN A 183 -23.62 -1.91 6.07
C ASN A 183 -22.39 -2.59 6.69
N ASP A 184 -22.16 -3.86 6.37
CA ASP A 184 -21.04 -4.65 6.90
C ASP A 184 -19.67 -4.02 6.60
N ILE A 185 -19.51 -3.38 5.45
CA ILE A 185 -18.19 -2.78 5.08
C ILE A 185 -17.74 -1.71 6.07
N PHE A 186 -18.65 -1.07 6.81
CA PHE A 186 -18.32 -0.02 7.79
C PHE A 186 -17.88 -0.57 9.15
N VAL A 187 -18.07 -1.88 9.39
CA VAL A 187 -17.82 -2.49 10.70
C VAL A 187 -16.99 -3.78 10.66
N ASP A 188 -16.70 -4.28 9.46
CA ASP A 188 -15.89 -5.47 9.28
C ASP A 188 -14.48 -5.25 9.84
N THR A 189 -14.01 -6.24 10.58
CA THR A 189 -12.58 -6.36 10.90
C THR A 189 -11.79 -6.82 9.68
N ARG A 190 -10.47 -6.65 9.70
CA ARG A 190 -9.58 -7.14 8.64
C ARG A 190 -9.80 -8.64 8.34
N THR A 191 -9.89 -9.47 9.37
CA THR A 191 -10.11 -10.91 9.21
C THR A 191 -11.45 -11.22 8.55
N GLN A 192 -12.54 -10.53 8.95
CA GLN A 192 -13.86 -10.72 8.35
C GLN A 192 -13.89 -10.32 6.88
N MET A 193 -13.24 -9.20 6.53
CA MET A 193 -13.11 -8.77 5.14
C MET A 193 -12.32 -9.81 4.31
N GLU A 194 -11.17 -10.28 4.81
CA GLU A 194 -10.35 -11.29 4.14
C GLU A 194 -11.06 -12.64 3.95
N GLU A 195 -11.88 -13.04 4.91
CA GLU A 195 -12.76 -14.21 4.78
C GLU A 195 -13.78 -14.03 3.64
N LYS A 196 -14.39 -12.85 3.52
CA LYS A 196 -15.32 -12.53 2.43
C LYS A 196 -14.61 -12.49 1.08
N VAL A 197 -13.36 -11.99 1.03
CA VAL A 197 -12.50 -12.09 -0.18
C VAL A 197 -12.25 -13.55 -0.55
N ALA A 198 -11.85 -14.38 0.41
CA ALA A 198 -11.58 -15.81 0.18
C ALA A 198 -12.82 -16.59 -0.28
N GLN A 199 -14.02 -16.15 0.10
CA GLN A 199 -15.30 -16.68 -0.36
C GLN A 199 -15.75 -16.12 -1.71
N GLY A 200 -15.02 -15.13 -2.28
CA GLY A 200 -15.37 -14.48 -3.54
C GLY A 200 -16.66 -13.67 -3.49
N ARG A 201 -17.05 -13.16 -2.34
CA ARG A 201 -18.36 -12.51 -2.11
C ARG A 201 -18.45 -11.07 -2.60
N TYR A 202 -17.34 -10.40 -2.86
CA TYR A 202 -17.36 -9.05 -3.42
C TYR A 202 -17.47 -9.10 -4.94
N PHE A 203 -18.37 -8.26 -5.52
CA PHE A 203 -18.38 -8.08 -6.98
C PHE A 203 -17.23 -7.17 -7.42
N CYS A 204 -17.11 -5.98 -6.83
CA CYS A 204 -16.01 -5.06 -7.15
C CYS A 204 -15.47 -4.35 -5.91
N MET A 205 -14.21 -3.92 -5.96
CA MET A 205 -13.58 -3.12 -4.91
C MET A 205 -12.29 -2.45 -5.39
N LEU A 206 -12.02 -1.25 -4.88
CA LEU A 206 -10.68 -0.65 -4.91
C LEU A 206 -9.88 -1.27 -3.77
N TYR A 207 -8.85 -2.04 -4.10
CA TYR A 207 -8.07 -2.79 -3.11
C TYR A 207 -6.64 -3.04 -3.56
N GLN A 208 -5.77 -3.39 -2.63
CA GLN A 208 -4.40 -3.80 -2.93
C GLN A 208 -4.33 -5.30 -3.24
N TYR A 209 -3.96 -5.64 -4.47
CA TYR A 209 -3.92 -7.05 -4.88
C TYR A 209 -2.89 -7.87 -4.11
N SER A 210 -1.81 -7.26 -3.62
CA SER A 210 -0.78 -7.94 -2.84
C SER A 210 -1.31 -8.65 -1.59
N ASP A 211 -2.33 -8.08 -0.96
CA ASP A 211 -2.90 -8.58 0.30
C ASP A 211 -3.90 -9.73 0.11
N MET A 212 -4.28 -10.00 -1.15
CA MET A 212 -5.25 -11.05 -1.46
C MET A 212 -4.67 -12.23 -2.25
N LEU A 213 -3.36 -12.28 -2.45
CA LEU A 213 -2.75 -13.34 -3.28
C LEU A 213 -3.02 -14.74 -2.75
N THR A 214 -3.06 -14.95 -1.43
CA THR A 214 -3.42 -16.23 -0.83
C THR A 214 -4.89 -16.58 -1.08
N GLN A 215 -5.80 -15.65 -0.87
CA GLN A 215 -7.24 -15.82 -1.12
C GLN A 215 -7.51 -16.07 -2.61
N GLN A 216 -6.80 -15.37 -3.48
CA GLN A 216 -6.87 -15.54 -4.93
C GLN A 216 -6.48 -16.97 -5.36
N LYS A 217 -5.42 -17.54 -4.76
CA LYS A 217 -5.01 -18.92 -5.02
C LYS A 217 -6.04 -19.95 -4.52
N ILE A 218 -6.69 -19.70 -3.39
CA ILE A 218 -7.78 -20.52 -2.86
C ILE A 218 -8.97 -20.52 -3.83
N LEU A 219 -9.39 -19.33 -4.28
CA LEU A 219 -10.47 -19.21 -5.27
C LEU A 219 -10.13 -19.97 -6.56
N TYR A 220 -8.93 -19.75 -7.09
CA TYR A 220 -8.47 -20.41 -8.32
C TYR A 220 -8.44 -21.94 -8.21
N ALA A 221 -8.04 -22.47 -7.07
CA ALA A 221 -8.02 -23.91 -6.83
C ALA A 221 -9.43 -24.53 -6.80
N ASN A 222 -10.43 -23.77 -6.37
CA ASN A 222 -11.82 -24.18 -6.37
C ASN A 222 -12.45 -24.06 -7.77
N ASP A 223 -12.28 -22.89 -8.39
CA ASP A 223 -12.77 -22.61 -9.75
C ASP A 223 -11.91 -21.50 -10.37
N PRO A 224 -11.16 -21.77 -11.46
CA PRO A 224 -10.31 -20.78 -12.12
C PRO A 224 -11.04 -19.56 -12.69
N ASP A 225 -12.36 -19.61 -12.87
CA ASP A 225 -13.15 -18.48 -13.33
C ASP A 225 -13.73 -17.64 -12.18
N SER A 226 -13.80 -18.18 -10.98
CA SER A 226 -14.30 -17.49 -9.77
C SER A 226 -13.25 -16.64 -9.05
N ILE A 227 -12.24 -16.18 -9.75
CA ILE A 227 -11.16 -15.32 -9.21
C ILE A 227 -11.48 -13.84 -9.38
N TYR A 228 -10.70 -13.00 -8.71
CA TYR A 228 -10.68 -11.58 -8.98
C TYR A 228 -9.74 -11.25 -10.14
N MET A 229 -10.12 -10.27 -10.94
CA MET A 229 -9.28 -9.67 -11.97
C MET A 229 -9.25 -8.15 -11.83
N ALA A 230 -8.16 -7.53 -12.21
CA ALA A 230 -8.05 -6.08 -12.27
C ALA A 230 -8.57 -5.57 -13.61
N VAL A 231 -9.39 -4.52 -13.53
CA VAL A 231 -9.94 -3.83 -14.71
C VAL A 231 -9.78 -2.33 -14.56
N GLU A 232 -10.09 -1.59 -15.64
CA GLU A 232 -10.16 -0.13 -15.55
C GLU A 232 -11.31 0.26 -14.61
N GLY A 233 -10.98 1.08 -13.60
CA GLY A 233 -11.91 1.50 -12.56
C GLY A 233 -12.36 2.96 -12.71
N PRO A 234 -12.89 3.56 -11.66
CA PRO A 234 -13.35 4.94 -11.65
C PRO A 234 -12.33 5.91 -12.25
N ARG A 235 -12.79 6.82 -13.11
CA ARG A 235 -11.97 7.90 -13.70
C ARG A 235 -12.63 9.25 -13.49
N ASN A 236 -11.84 10.32 -13.59
CA ASN A 236 -12.37 11.67 -13.64
C ASN A 236 -13.15 11.93 -14.94
N ALA A 237 -13.82 13.08 -15.03
CA ALA A 237 -14.65 13.42 -16.19
C ALA A 237 -13.87 13.55 -17.51
N ASN A 238 -12.56 13.78 -17.44
CA ASN A 238 -11.70 13.85 -18.62
C ASN A 238 -11.29 12.46 -19.11
N GLY A 239 -11.46 11.41 -18.29
CA GLY A 239 -10.97 10.06 -18.57
C GLY A 239 -9.45 9.91 -18.44
N ASP A 240 -8.81 10.76 -17.64
CA ASP A 240 -7.37 10.72 -17.43
C ASP A 240 -6.92 9.36 -16.83
N ASP A 241 -5.69 8.96 -17.16
CA ASP A 241 -5.11 7.74 -16.62
C ASP A 241 -4.88 7.87 -15.10
N PRO A 242 -5.12 6.82 -14.31
CA PRO A 242 -4.88 6.84 -12.87
C PRO A 242 -3.45 7.20 -12.49
N LEU A 243 -3.28 7.83 -11.34
CA LEU A 243 -1.99 8.06 -10.70
C LEU A 243 -1.78 6.99 -9.63
N ARG A 244 -1.14 5.87 -9.97
CA ARG A 244 -0.98 4.74 -9.07
C ARG A 244 0.44 4.68 -8.50
N PRO A 245 0.68 5.18 -7.26
CA PRO A 245 2.02 5.14 -6.68
C PRO A 245 2.44 3.70 -6.33
N THR A 246 3.74 3.48 -6.42
CA THR A 246 4.44 2.37 -5.78
C THR A 246 4.80 2.73 -4.33
N THR A 247 5.62 1.93 -3.65
CA THR A 247 6.27 2.38 -2.41
C THR A 247 7.20 3.56 -2.71
N THR A 248 7.51 4.35 -1.69
CA THR A 248 8.34 5.55 -1.82
C THR A 248 9.71 5.36 -1.17
N ILE A 249 10.50 6.41 -1.11
CA ILE A 249 11.78 6.43 -0.41
C ILE A 249 11.65 6.06 1.08
N ASN A 250 10.51 6.34 1.69
CA ASN A 250 10.22 5.95 3.08
C ASN A 250 10.14 4.41 3.26
N GLY A 251 9.90 3.69 2.17
CA GLY A 251 9.68 2.24 2.23
C GLY A 251 8.38 1.88 2.93
N TRP A 252 8.33 0.67 3.44
CA TRP A 252 7.17 0.19 4.22
C TRP A 252 7.48 0.08 5.72
N THR A 253 8.66 -0.41 6.09
CA THR A 253 9.13 -0.49 7.46
C THR A 253 10.58 -0.04 7.55
N VAL A 254 11.02 0.33 8.74
CA VAL A 254 12.42 0.64 9.00
C VAL A 254 13.03 -0.33 10.02
N THR A 255 14.32 -0.58 9.87
CA THR A 255 15.11 -1.42 10.78
C THR A 255 16.08 -0.55 11.56
N LEU A 256 16.15 -0.78 12.87
CA LEU A 256 17.02 -0.05 13.81
C LEU A 256 17.77 -1.04 14.70
N ILE A 257 18.90 -0.60 15.28
CA ILE A 257 19.65 -1.37 16.27
C ILE A 257 19.49 -0.71 17.64
N SER A 258 18.83 -1.41 18.56
CA SER A 258 18.57 -0.92 19.92
C SER A 258 19.87 -0.78 20.72
N LYS A 259 19.98 0.26 21.57
CA LYS A 259 21.06 0.41 22.58
C LYS A 259 21.11 -0.75 23.59
N ASN A 260 20.03 -1.54 23.71
CA ASN A 260 20.02 -2.77 24.51
C ASN A 260 20.63 -3.98 23.77
N CYS A 261 21.04 -3.83 22.50
CA CYS A 261 21.74 -4.89 21.78
C CYS A 261 23.10 -5.16 22.42
N LYS A 262 23.35 -6.41 22.81
CA LYS A 262 24.61 -6.80 23.47
C LYS A 262 25.79 -6.95 22.52
N HIS A 263 25.48 -7.13 21.21
CA HIS A 263 26.43 -7.37 20.16
C HIS A 263 26.10 -6.50 18.93
N PRO A 264 26.19 -5.16 19.06
CA PRO A 264 25.87 -4.26 17.95
C PRO A 264 26.78 -4.49 16.73
N GLU A 265 28.04 -4.93 16.97
CA GLU A 265 28.98 -5.33 15.92
C GLU A 265 28.48 -6.50 15.05
N ARG A 266 27.72 -7.42 15.65
CA ARG A 266 27.09 -8.52 14.89
C ARG A 266 25.78 -8.11 14.27
N ALA A 267 25.07 -7.18 14.90
CA ALA A 267 23.80 -6.69 14.39
C ALA A 267 24.02 -5.92 13.10
N ILE A 268 25.01 -5.01 13.03
CA ILE A 268 25.30 -4.29 11.79
C ILE A 268 25.73 -5.26 10.69
N ALA A 269 26.66 -6.18 10.96
CA ALA A 269 27.09 -7.18 9.98
C ALA A 269 25.95 -8.09 9.49
N PHE A 270 24.96 -8.36 10.32
CA PHE A 270 23.75 -9.09 9.91
C PHE A 270 22.86 -8.26 8.99
N LEU A 271 22.69 -6.97 9.27
CA LEU A 271 21.94 -6.06 8.40
C LEU A 271 22.62 -5.93 7.04
N ASP A 272 23.94 -5.75 7.01
CA ASP A 272 24.75 -5.64 5.80
C ASP A 272 24.65 -6.90 4.94
N TYR A 273 24.71 -8.08 5.59
CA TYR A 273 24.48 -9.34 4.93
C TYR A 273 23.08 -9.42 4.29
N LEU A 274 22.03 -9.01 4.99
CA LEU A 274 20.65 -9.03 4.45
C LEU A 274 20.46 -8.05 3.28
N MET A 275 21.16 -6.89 3.30
CA MET A 275 21.13 -5.92 2.21
C MET A 275 21.94 -6.36 0.99
N SER A 276 22.92 -7.26 1.18
CA SER A 276 23.75 -7.76 0.07
C SER A 276 22.92 -8.58 -0.93
N GLU A 277 23.40 -8.65 -2.19
CA GLU A 277 22.77 -9.47 -3.23
C GLU A 277 22.57 -10.93 -2.78
N HIS A 278 23.59 -11.50 -2.10
CA HIS A 278 23.50 -12.86 -1.57
C HIS A 278 22.42 -13.01 -0.49
N GLY A 279 22.33 -12.05 0.44
CA GLY A 279 21.30 -12.04 1.47
C GLY A 279 19.90 -11.85 0.90
N GLN A 280 19.74 -10.96 -0.09
CA GLN A 280 18.48 -10.76 -0.79
C GLN A 280 18.04 -12.03 -1.54
N LEU A 281 18.93 -12.68 -2.26
CA LEU A 281 18.64 -13.93 -2.94
C LEU A 281 18.24 -15.05 -1.96
N LEU A 282 18.96 -15.16 -0.83
CA LEU A 282 18.66 -16.15 0.20
C LEU A 282 17.27 -15.95 0.81
N THR A 283 16.90 -14.72 1.16
CA THR A 283 15.60 -14.43 1.77
C THR A 283 14.46 -14.48 0.75
N TYR A 284 14.73 -14.19 -0.52
CA TYR A 284 13.73 -14.18 -1.58
C TYR A 284 13.43 -15.58 -2.16
N LEU A 285 14.46 -16.36 -2.52
CA LEU A 285 14.32 -17.65 -3.16
C LEU A 285 14.80 -18.84 -2.31
N GLY A 286 15.53 -18.58 -1.23
CA GLY A 286 16.07 -19.62 -0.35
C GLY A 286 17.44 -20.12 -0.79
N VAL A 287 17.66 -21.43 -0.81
CA VAL A 287 18.95 -22.07 -1.00
C VAL A 287 19.03 -22.83 -2.33
N GLU A 288 20.08 -22.55 -3.11
CA GLU A 288 20.36 -23.30 -4.34
C GLU A 288 20.47 -24.82 -4.09
N GLY A 289 19.87 -25.59 -4.97
CA GLY A 289 19.82 -27.06 -4.82
C GLY A 289 18.77 -27.53 -3.81
N VAL A 290 18.12 -26.65 -3.07
CA VAL A 290 17.03 -26.98 -2.11
C VAL A 290 15.71 -26.36 -2.58
N THR A 291 15.62 -25.05 -2.68
CA THR A 291 14.40 -24.32 -3.06
C THR A 291 14.40 -23.90 -4.53
N TYR A 292 15.56 -23.60 -5.09
CA TYR A 292 15.72 -23.23 -6.49
C TYR A 292 16.93 -23.92 -7.14
N ASP A 293 16.96 -23.94 -8.45
CA ASP A 293 18.09 -24.35 -9.28
C ASP A 293 18.46 -23.24 -10.28
N ILE A 294 19.70 -23.21 -10.74
CA ILE A 294 20.11 -22.32 -11.82
C ILE A 294 19.75 -22.95 -13.17
N LYS A 295 18.89 -22.29 -13.94
CA LYS A 295 18.50 -22.67 -15.30
C LYS A 295 18.82 -21.51 -16.25
N ASP A 296 19.64 -21.76 -17.25
CA ASP A 296 20.08 -20.74 -18.22
C ASP A 296 20.65 -19.47 -17.55
N GLY A 297 21.40 -19.65 -16.45
CA GLY A 297 22.05 -18.58 -15.70
C GLY A 297 21.11 -17.81 -14.76
N LYS A 298 19.85 -18.24 -14.62
CA LYS A 298 18.86 -17.59 -13.72
C LYS A 298 18.40 -18.54 -12.62
N PRO A 299 18.18 -18.06 -11.41
CA PRO A 299 17.60 -18.86 -10.35
C PRO A 299 16.10 -19.09 -10.63
N VAL A 300 15.68 -20.35 -10.64
CA VAL A 300 14.30 -20.76 -10.90
C VAL A 300 13.84 -21.66 -9.76
N LEU A 301 12.75 -21.30 -9.11
CA LEU A 301 12.13 -22.12 -8.06
C LEU A 301 11.78 -23.52 -8.60
N ARG A 302 12.04 -24.53 -7.79
CA ARG A 302 11.67 -25.91 -8.10
C ARG A 302 10.14 -26.07 -8.14
N ASP A 303 9.64 -26.92 -9.00
CA ASP A 303 8.20 -27.14 -9.16
C ASP A 303 7.54 -27.59 -7.85
N SER A 304 8.23 -28.41 -7.04
CA SER A 304 7.75 -28.79 -5.71
C SER A 304 7.60 -27.62 -4.74
N ILE A 305 8.49 -26.62 -4.84
CA ILE A 305 8.43 -25.41 -4.02
C ILE A 305 7.30 -24.51 -4.50
N LYS A 306 7.16 -24.30 -5.82
CA LYS A 306 6.04 -23.56 -6.39
C LYS A 306 4.70 -24.17 -5.95
N GLN A 307 4.60 -25.50 -6.01
CA GLN A 307 3.40 -26.21 -5.59
C GLN A 307 3.06 -25.95 -4.11
N ILE A 308 4.04 -26.02 -3.19
CA ILE A 308 3.82 -25.73 -1.77
C ILE A 308 3.40 -24.24 -1.58
N LEU A 309 4.07 -23.30 -2.25
CA LEU A 309 3.73 -21.88 -2.20
C LEU A 309 2.32 -21.58 -2.71
N ASP A 310 1.84 -22.35 -3.69
CA ASP A 310 0.51 -22.17 -4.27
C ASP A 310 -0.61 -22.84 -3.46
N THR A 311 -0.30 -23.91 -2.71
CA THR A 311 -1.32 -24.73 -2.05
C THR A 311 -1.29 -24.69 -0.53
N ASP A 312 -0.10 -24.46 0.09
CA ASP A 312 0.07 -24.46 1.56
C ASP A 312 1.23 -23.52 1.96
N ARG A 313 0.97 -22.23 1.93
CA ARG A 313 1.94 -21.20 2.32
C ARG A 313 2.45 -21.42 3.75
N ALA A 314 1.59 -21.84 4.68
CA ALA A 314 1.98 -22.06 6.07
C ALA A 314 2.96 -23.24 6.22
N ALA A 315 2.85 -24.28 5.36
CA ALA A 315 3.84 -25.34 5.32
C ALA A 315 5.19 -24.84 4.79
N TYR A 316 5.18 -24.00 3.74
CA TYR A 316 6.40 -23.39 3.23
C TYR A 316 7.12 -22.54 4.30
N ASP A 317 6.41 -21.65 4.96
CA ASP A 317 6.98 -20.78 6.01
C ASP A 317 7.56 -21.61 7.16
N ARG A 318 6.87 -22.66 7.57
CA ARG A 318 7.31 -23.53 8.66
C ARG A 318 8.55 -24.36 8.28
N GLU A 319 8.63 -24.82 7.03
CA GLU A 319 9.69 -25.73 6.59
C GLU A 319 10.94 -24.99 6.10
N TYR A 320 10.77 -23.85 5.43
CA TYR A 320 11.87 -23.09 4.84
C TYR A 320 12.18 -21.77 5.56
N GLY A 321 11.30 -21.29 6.45
CA GLY A 321 11.57 -20.23 7.41
C GLY A 321 11.92 -18.84 6.82
N ALA A 322 11.57 -18.59 5.58
CA ALA A 322 11.99 -17.38 4.88
C ALA A 322 11.22 -16.11 5.28
N ASP A 323 9.97 -16.26 5.72
CA ASP A 323 9.03 -15.13 5.83
C ASP A 323 9.44 -14.09 6.88
N ASP A 324 9.94 -14.50 8.05
CA ASP A 324 10.26 -13.56 9.14
C ASP A 324 11.46 -12.64 8.84
N ALA A 325 12.43 -13.10 8.07
CA ALA A 325 13.60 -12.32 7.69
C ALA A 325 13.40 -11.53 6.38
N TYR A 326 12.50 -11.99 5.52
CA TYR A 326 12.22 -11.44 4.20
C TYR A 326 11.85 -9.95 4.23
N TRP A 327 10.99 -9.56 5.16
CA TRP A 327 10.49 -8.19 5.25
C TRP A 327 11.52 -7.18 5.78
N MET A 328 12.53 -7.63 6.55
CA MET A 328 13.35 -6.75 7.37
C MET A 328 14.08 -5.69 6.56
N LEU A 329 14.71 -6.08 5.45
CA LEU A 329 15.51 -5.20 4.59
C LEU A 329 15.28 -5.56 3.11
N GLN A 330 14.07 -5.94 2.76
CA GLN A 330 13.71 -6.30 1.39
C GLN A 330 14.05 -5.19 0.41
N ASP A 331 14.77 -5.52 -0.65
CA ASP A 331 15.05 -4.66 -1.79
C ASP A 331 14.25 -5.14 -3.01
N ASN A 332 13.10 -4.51 -3.23
CA ASN A 332 12.18 -4.89 -4.31
C ASN A 332 12.81 -4.70 -5.70
N VAL A 333 13.64 -3.68 -5.88
CA VAL A 333 14.29 -3.40 -7.18
C VAL A 333 15.32 -4.47 -7.48
N MET A 334 16.19 -4.79 -6.52
CA MET A 334 17.18 -5.85 -6.67
C MET A 334 16.52 -7.20 -6.95
N GLN A 335 15.42 -7.52 -6.26
CA GLN A 335 14.72 -8.80 -6.41
C GLN A 335 14.05 -8.98 -7.78
N LEU A 336 13.75 -7.91 -8.52
CA LEU A 336 13.20 -8.02 -9.87
C LEU A 336 14.11 -8.78 -10.85
N GLN A 337 15.42 -8.76 -10.65
CA GLN A 337 16.36 -9.57 -11.45
C GLN A 337 16.12 -11.08 -11.35
N TRP A 338 15.51 -11.53 -10.25
CA TRP A 338 15.18 -12.94 -9.95
C TRP A 338 13.69 -13.24 -10.02
N LYS A 339 12.91 -12.34 -10.61
CA LYS A 339 11.46 -12.50 -10.69
C LYS A 339 11.09 -13.86 -11.26
N GLN A 340 10.19 -14.53 -10.59
CA GLN A 340 9.65 -15.84 -10.99
C GLN A 340 8.42 -15.66 -11.87
N GLU A 341 8.11 -16.68 -12.68
CA GLU A 341 6.84 -16.72 -13.38
C GLU A 341 5.68 -16.71 -12.37
N PRO A 342 4.70 -15.81 -12.54
CA PRO A 342 3.59 -15.71 -11.61
C PRO A 342 2.71 -16.96 -11.66
N SER A 343 2.03 -17.24 -10.56
CA SER A 343 0.97 -18.24 -10.53
C SER A 343 -0.14 -17.89 -11.53
N PRO A 344 -0.76 -18.86 -12.21
CA PRO A 344 -1.94 -18.61 -13.06
C PRO A 344 -3.06 -17.86 -12.33
N ALA A 345 -3.19 -18.05 -11.03
CA ALA A 345 -4.16 -17.35 -10.20
C ALA A 345 -3.88 -15.84 -10.07
N THR A 346 -2.63 -15.41 -10.16
CA THR A 346 -2.20 -14.03 -9.87
C THR A 346 -1.63 -13.29 -11.08
N ALA A 347 -1.33 -14.00 -12.17
CA ALA A 347 -0.63 -13.45 -13.33
C ALA A 347 -1.28 -12.17 -13.90
N GLN A 348 -2.61 -12.15 -14.03
CA GLN A 348 -3.33 -11.00 -14.54
C GLN A 348 -3.22 -9.78 -13.60
N LEU A 349 -3.28 -10.00 -12.29
CA LEU A 349 -3.15 -8.94 -11.29
C LEU A 349 -1.75 -8.32 -11.31
N GLU A 350 -0.72 -9.16 -11.39
CA GLU A 350 0.68 -8.73 -11.43
C GLU A 350 1.02 -7.99 -12.73
N GLU A 351 0.50 -8.45 -13.87
CA GLU A 351 0.65 -7.76 -15.14
C GLU A 351 -0.05 -6.39 -15.12
N TRP A 352 -1.30 -6.35 -14.65
CA TRP A 352 -2.07 -5.12 -14.57
C TRP A 352 -1.43 -4.13 -13.58
N GLY A 353 -0.79 -4.62 -12.53
CA GLY A 353 -0.07 -3.84 -11.51
C GLY A 353 0.98 -2.88 -12.08
N ARG A 354 1.55 -3.17 -13.25
CA ARG A 354 2.56 -2.34 -13.91
C ARG A 354 2.01 -1.13 -14.66
N LYS A 355 0.69 -1.04 -14.84
CA LYS A 355 0.07 0.10 -15.53
C LYS A 355 0.03 1.33 -14.63
N TYR A 356 0.22 2.50 -15.21
CA TYR A 356 0.01 3.79 -14.57
C TYR A 356 0.82 4.03 -13.29
N VAL A 357 1.99 3.41 -13.19
CA VAL A 357 2.88 3.58 -12.04
C VAL A 357 3.49 4.96 -12.02
N VAL A 358 3.41 5.64 -10.87
CA VAL A 358 3.99 6.97 -10.66
C VAL A 358 4.76 7.00 -9.35
N TYR A 359 5.72 7.93 -9.25
CA TYR A 359 6.39 8.25 -8.00
C TYR A 359 5.68 9.40 -7.28
N ASN A 360 5.49 9.28 -5.98
CA ASN A 360 4.85 10.33 -5.17
C ASN A 360 5.53 10.56 -3.81
N GLY A 361 6.76 10.10 -3.63
CA GLY A 361 7.47 10.16 -2.35
C GLY A 361 7.71 11.59 -1.82
N GLN A 362 7.76 12.59 -2.70
CA GLN A 362 7.83 13.99 -2.31
C GLN A 362 6.58 14.49 -1.57
N TYR A 363 5.48 13.79 -1.70
CA TYR A 363 4.20 14.11 -1.05
C TYR A 363 3.92 13.26 0.20
N ASP A 364 4.83 12.36 0.53
CA ASP A 364 4.71 11.43 1.67
C ASP A 364 5.18 12.13 2.95
N VAL A 365 4.35 13.06 3.42
CA VAL A 365 4.69 13.95 4.55
C VAL A 365 4.63 13.20 5.87
N VAL A 366 5.70 13.30 6.64
CA VAL A 366 5.77 12.80 8.02
C VAL A 366 6.15 13.97 8.92
N PHE A 367 5.25 14.35 9.82
CA PHE A 367 5.53 15.37 10.83
C PHE A 367 6.21 14.76 12.05
N ASP A 368 7.07 15.54 12.69
CA ASP A 368 7.74 15.11 13.93
C ASP A 368 6.71 14.84 15.03
N SER A 369 6.90 13.74 15.75
CA SER A 369 6.07 13.37 16.89
C SER A 369 6.06 14.49 17.94
N GLY A 370 4.86 14.84 18.40
CA GLY A 370 4.69 15.92 19.38
C GLY A 370 4.69 17.33 18.80
N SER A 371 4.90 17.49 17.49
CA SER A 371 4.73 18.82 16.85
C SER A 371 3.26 19.26 16.88
N LYS A 372 3.03 20.57 16.75
CA LYS A 372 1.69 21.13 16.65
C LYS A 372 0.97 20.55 15.42
N GLU A 373 1.66 20.53 14.29
CA GLU A 373 1.15 20.07 12.99
C GLU A 373 0.77 18.59 13.02
N ALA A 374 1.57 17.72 13.64
CA ALA A 374 1.24 16.31 13.84
C ALA A 374 -0.04 16.13 14.67
N SER A 375 -0.20 16.92 15.74
CA SER A 375 -1.40 16.90 16.57
C SER A 375 -2.65 17.42 15.85
N GLU A 376 -2.49 18.42 15.01
CA GLU A 376 -3.58 18.99 14.20
C GLU A 376 -3.99 18.01 13.11
N GLU A 377 -3.03 17.42 12.38
CA GLU A 377 -3.29 16.41 11.37
C GLU A 377 -3.99 15.17 11.94
N ASP A 378 -3.56 14.67 13.10
CA ASP A 378 -4.21 13.53 13.78
C ASP A 378 -5.69 13.83 14.10
N LYS A 379 -6.00 15.04 14.58
CA LYS A 379 -7.39 15.45 14.86
C LYS A 379 -8.23 15.57 13.58
N ILE A 380 -7.66 16.12 12.50
CA ILE A 380 -8.32 16.25 11.21
C ILE A 380 -8.58 14.87 10.60
N THR A 381 -7.60 13.98 10.68
CA THR A 381 -7.73 12.58 10.22
C THR A 381 -8.82 11.83 10.98
N LYS A 382 -8.87 11.98 12.30
CA LYS A 382 -9.94 11.41 13.13
C LYS A 382 -11.31 12.01 12.82
N LEU A 383 -11.38 13.31 12.55
CA LEU A 383 -12.62 13.94 12.11
C LEU A 383 -13.09 13.34 10.78
N TRP A 384 -12.17 13.18 9.82
CA TRP A 384 -12.47 12.55 8.53
C TRP A 384 -12.93 11.10 8.67
N SER A 385 -12.29 10.30 9.52
CA SER A 385 -12.66 8.90 9.73
C SER A 385 -14.10 8.71 10.23
N GLN A 386 -14.66 9.73 10.88
CA GLN A 386 -16.06 9.77 11.30
C GLN A 386 -16.98 10.34 10.21
N THR A 387 -16.47 11.29 9.44
CA THR A 387 -17.23 11.99 8.40
C THR A 387 -17.47 11.10 7.18
N LEU A 388 -16.46 10.38 6.71
CA LEU A 388 -16.57 9.56 5.50
C LEU A 388 -17.71 8.52 5.56
N PRO A 389 -17.85 7.69 6.60
CA PRO A 389 -19.01 6.78 6.71
C PRO A 389 -20.34 7.53 6.73
N ALA A 390 -20.41 8.67 7.42
CA ALA A 390 -21.62 9.50 7.48
C ALA A 390 -21.99 10.05 6.10
N LEU A 391 -21.02 10.48 5.29
CA LEU A 391 -21.25 10.92 3.92
C LEU A 391 -21.78 9.79 3.04
N LEU A 392 -21.17 8.60 3.11
CA LEU A 392 -21.57 7.44 2.30
C LEU A 392 -22.94 6.90 2.68
N MET A 393 -23.37 7.10 3.95
CA MET A 393 -24.69 6.69 4.46
C MET A 393 -25.71 7.83 4.51
N ALA A 394 -25.38 9.02 4.03
CA ALA A 394 -26.28 10.16 4.07
C ALA A 394 -27.60 9.86 3.32
N PRO A 395 -28.77 10.14 3.93
CA PRO A 395 -30.06 9.77 3.37
C PRO A 395 -30.48 10.61 2.16
N SER A 396 -29.77 11.71 1.92
CA SER A 396 -30.01 12.59 0.77
C SER A 396 -28.73 13.30 0.35
N GLU A 397 -28.75 13.87 -0.86
CA GLU A 397 -27.65 14.70 -1.35
C GLU A 397 -27.51 15.99 -0.52
N GLU A 398 -28.62 16.58 -0.06
CA GLU A 398 -28.62 17.75 0.80
C GLU A 398 -27.93 17.49 2.15
N GLU A 399 -28.22 16.35 2.76
CA GLU A 399 -27.55 15.93 4.00
C GLU A 399 -26.06 15.66 3.78
N PHE A 400 -25.69 15.03 2.67
CA PHE A 400 -24.30 14.84 2.27
C PHE A 400 -23.56 16.19 2.18
N ASP A 401 -24.15 17.16 1.47
CA ASP A 401 -23.55 18.49 1.31
C ASP A 401 -23.38 19.18 2.67
N THR A 402 -24.39 19.11 3.54
CA THR A 402 -24.35 19.67 4.90
C THR A 402 -23.23 19.04 5.75
N LEU A 403 -23.14 17.71 5.77
CA LEU A 403 -22.10 17.00 6.51
C LEU A 403 -20.69 17.34 6.00
N PHE A 404 -20.54 17.53 4.69
CA PHE A 404 -19.26 17.91 4.13
C PHE A 404 -18.88 19.35 4.46
N GLU A 405 -19.82 20.30 4.40
CA GLU A 405 -19.60 21.69 4.81
C GLU A 405 -19.21 21.75 6.30
N GLU A 406 -19.90 21.03 7.17
CA GLU A 406 -19.53 20.91 8.59
C GLU A 406 -18.12 20.34 8.80
N PHE A 407 -17.72 19.36 8.00
CA PHE A 407 -16.35 18.83 8.03
C PHE A 407 -15.33 19.92 7.68
N ILE A 408 -15.57 20.68 6.61
CA ILE A 408 -14.66 21.74 6.17
C ILE A 408 -14.51 22.81 7.28
N GLU A 409 -15.63 23.28 7.86
CA GLU A 409 -15.59 24.27 8.94
C GLU A 409 -14.81 23.76 10.16
N LYS A 410 -15.10 22.53 10.61
CA LYS A 410 -14.44 21.94 11.78
C LYS A 410 -12.95 21.67 11.56
N ARG A 411 -12.54 21.20 10.37
CA ARG A 411 -11.12 20.97 10.09
C ARG A 411 -10.33 22.29 10.04
N ASP A 412 -10.95 23.36 9.52
CA ASP A 412 -10.30 24.68 9.47
C ASP A 412 -10.08 25.22 10.89
N GLU A 413 -11.05 25.02 11.81
CA GLU A 413 -10.90 25.33 13.24
C GLU A 413 -9.77 24.49 13.91
N LEU A 414 -9.50 23.28 13.41
CA LEU A 414 -8.45 22.40 13.90
C LEU A 414 -7.03 22.75 13.38
N GLY A 415 -6.90 23.78 12.55
CA GLY A 415 -5.60 24.26 12.04
C GLY A 415 -5.21 23.74 10.66
N TYR A 416 -6.19 23.37 9.83
CA TYR A 416 -5.95 22.81 8.50
C TYR A 416 -5.04 23.66 7.61
N THR A 417 -5.19 24.99 7.66
CA THR A 417 -4.34 25.90 6.89
C THR A 417 -2.87 25.78 7.27
N ASP A 418 -2.56 25.74 8.57
CA ASP A 418 -1.18 25.56 9.07
C ASP A 418 -0.59 24.23 8.62
N VAL A 419 -1.40 23.14 8.70
CA VAL A 419 -1.00 21.81 8.23
C VAL A 419 -0.66 21.83 6.74
N MET A 420 -1.47 22.46 5.90
CA MET A 420 -1.25 22.52 4.45
C MET A 420 -0.04 23.37 4.05
N GLU A 421 0.22 24.47 4.76
CA GLU A 421 1.44 25.28 4.58
C GLU A 421 2.70 24.44 4.92
N LYS A 422 2.65 23.67 6.00
CA LYS A 422 3.75 22.79 6.39
C LYS A 422 3.93 21.62 5.43
N LYS A 423 2.84 21.02 4.92
CA LYS A 423 2.91 20.00 3.85
C LYS A 423 3.58 20.56 2.60
N THR A 424 3.27 21.79 2.21
CA THR A 424 3.92 22.44 1.08
C THR A 424 5.42 22.66 1.32
N ALA A 425 5.80 23.10 2.50
CA ALA A 425 7.21 23.28 2.87
C ALA A 425 7.97 21.93 2.87
N TYR A 426 7.37 20.89 3.44
CA TYR A 426 7.92 19.53 3.43
C TYR A 426 8.10 19.02 2.02
N MET A 427 7.06 19.10 1.18
CA MET A 427 7.09 18.70 -0.22
C MET A 427 8.26 19.35 -0.98
N ASN A 428 8.46 20.65 -0.80
CA ASN A 428 9.55 21.37 -1.47
C ASN A 428 10.93 20.88 -0.99
N SER A 429 11.10 20.66 0.31
CA SER A 429 12.32 20.08 0.88
C SER A 429 12.56 18.65 0.39
N ALA A 430 11.51 17.85 0.31
CA ALA A 430 11.58 16.47 -0.19
C ALA A 430 11.97 16.43 -1.67
N LYS A 431 11.41 17.32 -2.50
CA LYS A 431 11.80 17.46 -3.90
C LYS A 431 13.29 17.77 -4.04
N GLU A 432 13.81 18.71 -3.24
CA GLU A 432 15.22 19.06 -3.24
C GLU A 432 16.10 17.85 -2.86
N LYS A 433 15.78 17.14 -1.78
CA LYS A 433 16.50 15.94 -1.34
C LYS A 433 16.49 14.81 -2.36
N LEU A 434 15.38 14.65 -3.09
CA LEU A 434 15.19 13.58 -4.08
C LEU A 434 15.65 13.99 -5.50
N GLY A 435 16.05 15.24 -5.70
CA GLY A 435 16.45 15.75 -7.02
C GLY A 435 15.29 15.89 -8.01
N ILE A 436 14.05 16.01 -7.52
CA ILE A 436 12.84 16.21 -8.33
C ILE A 436 12.68 17.71 -8.63
N GLN A 437 12.44 18.05 -9.90
CA GLN A 437 12.21 19.43 -10.34
C GLN A 437 10.76 19.87 -10.20
#